data_e0f4d31259418b69e5d009498fee7d9c
#
_entry.id   e0f4d31259418b69e5d009498fee7d9c
#
_cell.length_a   1.000
_cell.length_b   1.000
_cell.length_c   1.000
_cell.angle_alpha   90.00
_cell.angle_beta   90.00
_cell.angle_gamma   90.00
#
_symmetry.space_group_name_H-M   'P 1'
#
loop_
_entity.id
_entity.type
_entity.pdbx_description
1 polymer ?
#
loop_
_entity_poly.entity_id
_entity_poly.type
_entity_poly.pdbx_seq_one_letter_code
_entity_poly.pdbx_strand_id
1 'polypeptide(L)'
;MKKTVILLTAAFLGTSLMSCQSSPEASAQNTELTVFAAASMTETISKIADIYTEAHPNVTITCTFDSSGTLATQIAQGADCDLFISAAPKQMNQIDINGGEDNTDGADFVLEESRIDLLENKVVLVTAQGSDSGISSFEALTGDKLNMLCIGNEDVPVGAYSLKILEYLGTSAQELEDEGKITYATNVKEVTTQVQEGVVDCGIIYATDAFSAGLKPVDEATPDMCGQVIYPAAVMKNSENIQAAQKFLDYFTGDEAKEVFESVGFTPLS
;
A
#
# COMPACT_ATOMS: atom_id res chain seq x y z
N MET A 1 -31.40 8.56 -98.45
CA MET A 1 -30.56 7.82 -97.59
C MET A 1 -30.71 8.36 -96.12
N LYS A 2 -31.65 7.84 -95.37
CA LYS A 2 -31.93 8.29 -94.00
C LYS A 2 -31.62 7.06 -93.07
N LYS A 3 -30.65 7.24 -92.20
CA LYS A 3 -30.31 6.24 -91.20
C LYS A 3 -31.09 6.52 -89.90
N THR A 4 -31.91 5.58 -89.53
CA THR A 4 -32.68 5.54 -88.31
C THR A 4 -31.79 5.06 -87.17
N VAL A 5 -31.65 5.86 -86.08
CA VAL A 5 -30.96 5.46 -84.89
C VAL A 5 -32.02 5.03 -83.89
N ILE A 6 -31.93 3.82 -83.40
CA ILE A 6 -32.77 3.23 -82.37
C ILE A 6 -32.06 3.52 -81.01
N LEU A 7 -32.75 4.21 -80.12
CA LEU A 7 -32.30 4.46 -78.74
C LEU A 7 -32.77 3.31 -77.87
N LEU A 8 -31.84 2.57 -77.27
CA LEU A 8 -32.10 1.53 -76.26
C LEU A 8 -31.92 2.18 -74.87
N THR A 9 -33.01 2.33 -74.14
CA THR A 9 -33.00 2.75 -72.73
C THR A 9 -32.78 1.53 -71.83
N ALA A 10 -31.61 1.43 -71.21
CA ALA A 10 -31.33 0.43 -70.19
C ALA A 10 -31.71 0.99 -68.80
N ALA A 11 -32.69 0.37 -68.16
CA ALA A 11 -33.05 0.68 -66.78
C ALA A 11 -32.04 0.02 -65.81
N PHE A 12 -31.32 0.82 -65.09
CA PHE A 12 -30.41 0.40 -64.00
C PHE A 12 -31.22 0.25 -62.71
N LEU A 13 -31.51 -0.95 -62.25
CA LEU A 13 -31.96 -1.24 -60.88
C LEU A 13 -30.76 -1.09 -59.96
N GLY A 14 -30.73 -0.02 -59.17
CA GLY A 14 -29.77 0.16 -58.08
C GLY A 14 -30.14 -0.69 -56.90
N THR A 15 -29.42 -1.79 -56.65
CA THR A 15 -29.44 -2.53 -55.39
C THR A 15 -28.55 -1.77 -54.41
N SER A 16 -29.16 -1.06 -53.43
CA SER A 16 -28.49 -0.47 -52.29
C SER A 16 -27.98 -1.60 -51.36
N LEU A 17 -26.71 -1.93 -51.48
CA LEU A 17 -26.01 -2.73 -50.45
C LEU A 17 -25.83 -1.82 -49.19
N MET A 18 -26.66 -2.13 -48.19
CA MET A 18 -26.54 -1.57 -46.88
C MET A 18 -25.29 -2.20 -46.21
N SER A 19 -24.15 -1.56 -46.33
CA SER A 19 -22.93 -1.92 -45.63
C SER A 19 -23.18 -1.70 -44.14
N CYS A 20 -23.39 -2.78 -43.38
CA CYS A 20 -23.22 -2.74 -41.93
C CYS A 20 -21.76 -2.47 -41.66
N GLN A 21 -21.44 -1.21 -41.37
CA GLN A 21 -20.17 -0.79 -40.82
C GLN A 21 -20.17 -1.23 -39.35
N SER A 22 -19.63 -2.43 -39.08
CA SER A 22 -19.23 -2.82 -37.77
C SER A 22 -18.16 -1.84 -37.35
N SER A 23 -18.49 -0.99 -36.38
CA SER A 23 -17.47 -0.19 -35.66
C SER A 23 -16.38 -1.15 -35.19
N PRO A 24 -15.09 -0.84 -35.40
CA PRO A 24 -14.05 -1.65 -34.79
C PRO A 24 -14.30 -1.61 -33.28
N GLU A 25 -14.54 -2.77 -32.67
CA GLU A 25 -14.36 -2.94 -31.24
C GLU A 25 -12.93 -2.44 -30.97
N ALA A 26 -12.82 -1.37 -30.19
CA ALA A 26 -11.55 -0.92 -29.70
C ALA A 26 -10.95 -2.12 -28.98
N SER A 27 -9.90 -2.72 -29.56
CA SER A 27 -9.15 -3.77 -28.88
C SER A 27 -8.76 -3.19 -27.53
N ALA A 28 -9.26 -3.76 -26.46
CA ALA A 28 -8.90 -3.35 -25.12
C ALA A 28 -7.36 -3.43 -25.04
N GLN A 29 -6.72 -2.29 -24.91
CA GLN A 29 -5.27 -2.20 -24.83
C GLN A 29 -4.88 -2.84 -23.49
N ASN A 30 -3.96 -3.79 -23.52
CA ASN A 30 -3.42 -4.34 -22.29
C ASN A 30 -2.73 -3.24 -21.50
N THR A 31 -3.06 -3.14 -20.23
CA THR A 31 -2.50 -2.15 -19.30
C THR A 31 -1.73 -2.89 -18.22
N GLU A 32 -0.50 -2.48 -17.99
CA GLU A 32 0.32 -2.99 -16.89
C GLU A 32 0.44 -1.90 -15.82
N LEU A 33 0.04 -2.22 -14.59
CA LEU A 33 0.14 -1.32 -13.44
C LEU A 33 1.23 -1.82 -12.50
N THR A 34 2.09 -0.91 -12.08
CA THR A 34 3.08 -1.13 -11.02
C THR A 34 2.61 -0.46 -9.73
N VAL A 35 2.37 -1.26 -8.71
CA VAL A 35 1.87 -0.83 -7.40
C VAL A 35 2.97 -1.01 -6.36
N PHE A 36 3.35 0.08 -5.69
CA PHE A 36 4.21 0.05 -4.53
C PHE A 36 3.35 0.12 -3.27
N ALA A 37 3.47 -0.85 -2.38
CA ALA A 37 2.69 -0.88 -1.15
C ALA A 37 3.55 -1.28 0.05
N ALA A 38 3.22 -0.69 1.20
CA ALA A 38 3.88 -1.03 2.45
C ALA A 38 3.88 -2.54 2.72
N ALA A 39 4.96 -3.08 3.26
CA ALA A 39 5.14 -4.52 3.53
C ALA A 39 4.01 -5.12 4.37
N SER A 40 3.41 -4.34 5.29
CA SER A 40 2.24 -4.74 6.09
C SER A 40 0.99 -5.04 5.25
N MET A 41 0.96 -4.65 3.97
CA MET A 41 -0.18 -4.83 3.07
C MET A 41 0.02 -5.98 2.07
N THR A 42 1.11 -6.75 2.18
CA THR A 42 1.48 -7.77 1.20
C THR A 42 0.32 -8.72 0.87
N GLU A 43 -0.27 -9.35 1.87
CA GLU A 43 -1.33 -10.34 1.67
C GLU A 43 -2.61 -9.68 1.16
N THR A 44 -2.91 -8.49 1.67
CA THR A 44 -4.16 -7.77 1.41
C THR A 44 -4.19 -7.21 -0.01
N ILE A 45 -3.14 -6.47 -0.41
CA ILE A 45 -3.06 -5.88 -1.75
C ILE A 45 -2.88 -6.95 -2.82
N SER A 46 -2.12 -8.03 -2.55
CA SER A 46 -2.03 -9.15 -3.50
C SER A 46 -3.40 -9.77 -3.76
N LYS A 47 -4.18 -10.03 -2.71
CA LYS A 47 -5.54 -10.57 -2.85
C LYS A 47 -6.47 -9.62 -3.60
N ILE A 48 -6.42 -8.30 -3.33
CA ILE A 48 -7.25 -7.32 -4.04
C ILE A 48 -6.83 -7.21 -5.52
N ALA A 49 -5.52 -7.26 -5.82
CA ALA A 49 -5.01 -7.25 -7.18
C ALA A 49 -5.49 -8.47 -7.98
N ASP A 50 -5.50 -9.66 -7.36
CA ASP A 50 -6.01 -10.89 -7.98
C ASP A 50 -7.51 -10.75 -8.31
N ILE A 51 -8.34 -10.29 -7.36
CA ILE A 51 -9.78 -10.09 -7.57
C ILE A 51 -10.02 -9.06 -8.69
N TYR A 52 -9.29 -7.94 -8.65
CA TYR A 52 -9.43 -6.90 -9.66
C TYR A 52 -9.07 -7.38 -11.06
N THR A 53 -7.97 -8.14 -11.21
CA THR A 53 -7.52 -8.66 -12.51
C THR A 53 -8.45 -9.74 -13.07
N GLU A 54 -9.10 -10.56 -12.23
CA GLU A 54 -10.15 -11.48 -12.67
C GLU A 54 -11.34 -10.74 -13.31
N ALA A 55 -11.72 -9.59 -12.73
CA ALA A 55 -12.80 -8.74 -13.26
C ALA A 55 -12.34 -7.89 -14.48
N HIS A 56 -11.05 -7.64 -14.64
CA HIS A 56 -10.45 -6.77 -15.64
C HIS A 56 -9.32 -7.49 -16.39
N PRO A 57 -9.60 -8.48 -17.25
CA PRO A 57 -8.60 -9.38 -17.86
C PRO A 57 -7.60 -8.68 -18.79
N ASN A 58 -7.82 -7.43 -19.14
CA ASN A 58 -6.90 -6.58 -19.89
C ASN A 58 -5.96 -5.75 -18.99
N VAL A 59 -6.04 -5.90 -17.67
CA VAL A 59 -5.17 -5.24 -16.70
C VAL A 59 -4.28 -6.28 -16.03
N THR A 60 -2.99 -6.03 -15.99
CA THR A 60 -2.02 -6.79 -15.20
C THR A 60 -1.49 -5.89 -14.09
N ILE A 61 -1.42 -6.38 -12.86
CA ILE A 61 -0.92 -5.63 -11.72
C ILE A 61 0.32 -6.32 -11.17
N THR A 62 1.42 -5.58 -11.10
CA THR A 62 2.65 -6.02 -10.45
C THR A 62 2.83 -5.24 -9.15
N CYS A 63 2.90 -5.95 -8.04
CA CYS A 63 3.06 -5.33 -6.73
C CYS A 63 4.51 -5.47 -6.24
N THR A 64 5.04 -4.38 -5.68
CA THR A 64 6.32 -4.36 -4.95
C THR A 64 6.03 -3.99 -3.50
N PHE A 65 6.54 -4.82 -2.58
CA PHE A 65 6.31 -4.64 -1.15
C PHE A 65 7.63 -4.44 -0.41
N ASP A 66 7.73 -3.34 0.32
CA ASP A 66 8.87 -3.03 1.20
C ASP A 66 8.46 -2.00 2.26
N SER A 67 9.39 -1.49 3.06
CA SER A 67 9.12 -0.35 3.92
C SER A 67 8.68 0.85 3.07
N SER A 68 7.73 1.64 3.60
CA SER A 68 7.26 2.82 2.86
C SER A 68 8.39 3.84 2.61
N GLY A 69 9.40 3.90 3.48
CA GLY A 69 10.57 4.76 3.29
C GLY A 69 11.44 4.30 2.12
N THR A 70 11.71 2.98 2.03
CA THR A 70 12.42 2.40 0.89
C THR A 70 11.69 2.68 -0.42
N LEU A 71 10.37 2.46 -0.45
CA LEU A 71 9.55 2.67 -1.65
C LEU A 71 9.49 4.14 -2.06
N ALA A 72 9.29 5.06 -1.10
CA ALA A 72 9.32 6.50 -1.36
C ALA A 72 10.68 6.95 -1.94
N THR A 73 11.79 6.42 -1.40
CA THR A 73 13.13 6.67 -1.91
C THR A 73 13.30 6.15 -3.35
N GLN A 74 12.79 4.96 -3.66
CA GLN A 74 12.83 4.40 -5.02
C GLN A 74 12.03 5.26 -6.01
N ILE A 75 10.82 5.74 -5.61
CA ILE A 75 10.01 6.67 -6.41
C ILE A 75 10.78 7.96 -6.67
N ALA A 76 11.40 8.55 -5.63
CA ALA A 76 12.20 9.76 -5.75
C ALA A 76 13.44 9.58 -6.65
N GLN A 77 13.96 8.35 -6.74
CA GLN A 77 15.06 7.99 -7.64
C GLN A 77 14.60 7.65 -9.07
N GLY A 78 13.31 7.73 -9.35
CA GLY A 78 12.74 7.52 -10.68
C GLY A 78 12.32 6.08 -10.98
N ALA A 79 12.03 5.27 -9.96
CA ALA A 79 11.42 3.97 -10.18
C ALA A 79 10.02 4.11 -10.77
N ASP A 80 9.68 3.22 -11.71
CA ASP A 80 8.35 3.16 -12.29
C ASP A 80 7.35 2.71 -11.23
N CYS A 81 6.38 3.59 -10.95
CA CYS A 81 5.30 3.35 -9.99
C CYS A 81 4.06 4.08 -10.46
N ASP A 82 2.94 3.38 -10.56
CA ASP A 82 1.64 3.96 -10.92
C ASP A 82 0.82 4.34 -9.70
N LEU A 83 0.92 3.55 -8.62
CA LEU A 83 0.16 3.72 -7.39
C LEU A 83 1.05 3.42 -6.18
N PHE A 84 1.07 4.32 -5.21
CA PHE A 84 1.80 4.14 -3.95
C PHE A 84 0.85 4.12 -2.76
N ILE A 85 1.06 3.15 -1.85
CA ILE A 85 0.32 3.00 -0.59
C ILE A 85 1.33 2.95 0.55
N SER A 86 1.29 3.97 1.39
CA SER A 86 2.21 4.11 2.53
C SER A 86 1.55 3.69 3.84
N ALA A 87 2.32 3.13 4.77
CA ALA A 87 1.86 2.79 6.12
C ALA A 87 1.93 3.98 7.11
N ALA A 88 2.31 5.16 6.65
CA ALA A 88 2.23 6.40 7.41
C ALA A 88 2.18 7.63 6.48
N PRO A 89 1.58 8.76 6.93
CA PRO A 89 1.54 9.99 6.17
C PRO A 89 2.94 10.56 5.85
N LYS A 90 3.91 10.43 6.75
CA LYS A 90 5.26 10.99 6.61
C LYS A 90 5.93 10.59 5.28
N GLN A 91 5.93 9.31 4.92
CA GLN A 91 6.60 8.84 3.72
C GLN A 91 5.87 9.27 2.43
N MET A 92 4.54 9.36 2.47
CA MET A 92 3.77 9.97 1.38
C MET A 92 4.08 11.47 1.28
N ASN A 93 4.15 12.18 2.40
CA ASN A 93 4.48 13.60 2.46
C ASN A 93 5.86 13.91 1.83
N GLN A 94 6.85 13.05 2.04
CA GLN A 94 8.21 13.22 1.51
C GLN A 94 8.25 13.32 -0.03
N ILE A 95 7.27 12.75 -0.73
CA ILE A 95 7.20 12.73 -2.19
C ILE A 95 6.03 13.55 -2.77
N ASP A 96 5.23 14.18 -1.92
CA ASP A 96 4.07 15.01 -2.28
C ASP A 96 4.43 16.49 -2.15
N ILE A 97 4.22 17.28 -3.20
CA ILE A 97 4.49 18.73 -3.19
C ILE A 97 3.72 19.44 -2.06
N ASN A 98 2.60 18.89 -1.62
CA ASN A 98 1.79 19.38 -0.51
C ASN A 98 2.18 18.76 0.85
N GLY A 99 3.29 18.03 0.91
CA GLY A 99 3.73 17.25 2.09
C GLY A 99 4.24 18.08 3.28
N GLY A 100 4.29 19.41 3.14
CA GLY A 100 4.67 20.31 4.23
C GLY A 100 6.11 20.12 4.69
N GLU A 101 6.32 20.06 6.01
CA GLU A 101 7.66 19.96 6.60
C GLU A 101 8.38 18.63 6.34
N ASP A 102 7.66 17.58 5.99
CA ASP A 102 8.24 16.28 5.65
C ASP A 102 8.87 16.27 4.24
N ASN A 103 8.42 17.17 3.35
CA ASN A 103 8.97 17.30 1.99
C ASN A 103 10.06 18.38 1.93
N THR A 104 11.24 18.06 2.42
CA THR A 104 12.39 19.00 2.49
C THR A 104 13.01 19.29 1.11
N ASP A 105 12.85 18.38 0.16
CA ASP A 105 13.52 18.43 -1.15
C ASP A 105 12.64 19.01 -2.25
N GLY A 106 11.37 19.35 -1.94
CA GLY A 106 10.40 19.87 -2.92
C GLY A 106 9.99 18.80 -3.94
N ALA A 107 9.94 17.55 -3.54
CA ALA A 107 9.53 16.43 -4.39
C ALA A 107 8.06 16.57 -4.82
N ASP A 108 7.75 16.24 -6.08
CA ASP A 108 6.44 16.41 -6.71
C ASP A 108 6.08 15.15 -7.54
N PHE A 109 5.89 14.02 -6.85
CA PHE A 109 5.61 12.73 -7.48
C PHE A 109 4.15 12.31 -7.34
N VAL A 110 3.37 12.91 -6.44
CA VAL A 110 1.96 12.60 -6.23
C VAL A 110 1.09 13.36 -7.22
N LEU A 111 0.17 12.66 -7.89
CA LEU A 111 -0.82 13.29 -8.76
C LEU A 111 -1.78 14.12 -7.91
N GLU A 112 -1.95 15.40 -8.28
CA GLU A 112 -2.85 16.32 -7.59
C GLU A 112 -4.26 15.75 -7.47
N GLU A 113 -4.88 15.90 -6.31
CA GLU A 113 -6.23 15.40 -5.96
C GLU A 113 -6.40 13.88 -5.93
N SER A 114 -5.37 13.06 -6.22
CA SER A 114 -5.49 11.59 -6.14
C SER A 114 -5.28 11.02 -4.75
N ARG A 115 -4.59 11.77 -3.88
CA ARG A 115 -4.25 11.29 -2.52
C ARG A 115 -5.48 11.16 -1.65
N ILE A 116 -5.63 10.00 -1.02
CA ILE A 116 -6.67 9.71 -0.03
C ILE A 116 -6.05 9.11 1.23
N ASP A 117 -6.70 9.32 2.38
CA ASP A 117 -6.47 8.55 3.59
C ASP A 117 -7.33 7.27 3.47
N LEU A 118 -6.67 6.17 3.08
CA LEU A 118 -7.35 4.95 2.68
C LEU A 118 -7.82 4.13 3.88
N LEU A 119 -6.90 3.88 4.82
CA LEU A 119 -7.11 2.95 5.94
C LEU A 119 -6.55 3.51 7.24
N GLU A 120 -7.10 3.04 8.36
CA GLU A 120 -6.51 3.14 9.68
C GLU A 120 -6.09 1.74 10.15
N ASN A 121 -4.96 1.69 10.88
CA ASN A 121 -4.44 0.48 11.50
C ASN A 121 -4.15 0.75 12.99
N LYS A 122 -3.65 -0.25 13.71
CA LYS A 122 -3.24 -0.16 15.10
C LYS A 122 -1.83 -0.67 15.26
N VAL A 123 -1.09 -0.11 16.21
CA VAL A 123 0.22 -0.60 16.62
C VAL A 123 0.06 -1.48 17.85
N VAL A 124 0.71 -2.63 17.83
CA VAL A 124 0.62 -3.63 18.89
C VAL A 124 1.99 -4.13 19.32
N LEU A 125 2.07 -4.52 20.58
CA LEU A 125 3.19 -5.26 21.11
C LEU A 125 2.89 -6.75 20.99
N VAL A 126 3.84 -7.52 20.46
CA VAL A 126 3.71 -8.96 20.29
C VAL A 126 4.91 -9.69 20.89
N THR A 127 4.68 -10.93 21.31
CA THR A 127 5.71 -11.89 21.73
C THR A 127 5.53 -13.19 20.94
N ALA A 128 6.55 -14.03 20.89
CA ALA A 128 6.41 -15.37 20.31
C ALA A 128 5.31 -16.17 21.04
N GLN A 129 4.67 -17.08 20.32
CA GLN A 129 3.66 -17.94 20.91
C GLN A 129 4.28 -18.83 22.01
N GLY A 130 3.77 -18.74 23.24
CA GLY A 130 4.29 -19.48 24.38
C GLY A 130 5.57 -18.90 24.98
N SER A 131 5.89 -17.65 24.65
CA SER A 131 7.03 -16.93 25.24
C SER A 131 6.91 -16.88 26.77
N ASP A 132 8.04 -17.07 27.44
CA ASP A 132 8.22 -16.91 28.88
C ASP A 132 8.97 -15.63 29.28
N SER A 133 9.13 -14.69 28.33
CA SER A 133 9.80 -13.38 28.53
C SER A 133 9.19 -12.56 29.66
N GLY A 134 7.91 -12.79 29.98
CA GLY A 134 7.15 -12.02 30.96
C GLY A 134 6.80 -10.61 30.50
N ILE A 135 6.96 -10.30 29.20
CA ILE A 135 6.48 -9.08 28.55
C ILE A 135 4.99 -9.22 28.27
N SER A 136 4.17 -8.39 28.89
CA SER A 136 2.70 -8.45 28.80
C SER A 136 2.04 -7.10 28.54
N SER A 137 2.82 -6.02 28.50
CA SER A 137 2.34 -4.67 28.14
C SER A 137 3.51 -3.80 27.68
N PHE A 138 3.19 -2.64 27.10
CA PHE A 138 4.20 -1.65 26.69
C PHE A 138 5.04 -1.14 27.88
N GLU A 139 4.45 -1.00 29.08
CA GLU A 139 5.20 -0.58 30.28
C GLU A 139 6.32 -1.57 30.65
N ALA A 140 6.18 -2.85 30.29
CA ALA A 140 7.23 -3.84 30.54
C ALA A 140 8.52 -3.57 29.75
N LEU A 141 8.48 -2.73 28.70
CA LEU A 141 9.65 -2.35 27.90
C LEU A 141 10.65 -1.47 28.68
N THR A 142 10.23 -0.82 29.77
CA THR A 142 11.10 -0.02 30.65
C THR A 142 11.63 -0.81 31.85
N GLY A 143 11.32 -2.11 31.94
CA GLY A 143 11.65 -2.94 33.10
C GLY A 143 12.85 -3.87 32.86
N ASP A 144 13.24 -4.52 33.96
CA ASP A 144 14.39 -5.44 33.98
C ASP A 144 14.15 -6.77 33.21
N LYS A 145 12.89 -7.05 32.83
CA LYS A 145 12.54 -8.29 32.13
C LYS A 145 12.85 -8.27 30.63
N LEU A 146 12.98 -7.08 30.06
CA LEU A 146 13.31 -6.92 28.66
C LEU A 146 14.77 -7.28 28.41
N ASN A 147 15.02 -8.31 27.58
CA ASN A 147 16.36 -8.60 27.07
C ASN A 147 16.53 -8.07 25.64
N MET A 148 15.53 -8.25 24.77
CA MET A 148 15.64 -7.81 23.37
C MET A 148 14.29 -7.43 22.80
N LEU A 149 14.16 -6.18 22.38
CA LEU A 149 13.05 -5.62 21.59
C LEU A 149 13.48 -5.51 20.13
N CYS A 150 12.62 -5.90 19.19
CA CYS A 150 12.77 -5.58 17.77
C CYS A 150 11.77 -4.53 17.34
N ILE A 151 12.25 -3.48 16.65
CA ILE A 151 11.41 -2.47 15.99
C ILE A 151 11.88 -2.25 14.56
N GLY A 152 11.07 -1.58 13.74
CA GLY A 152 11.52 -1.05 12.46
C GLY A 152 12.57 0.05 12.65
N ASN A 153 13.49 0.19 11.70
CA ASN A 153 14.42 1.32 11.68
C ASN A 153 13.68 2.64 11.35
N GLU A 154 14.39 3.75 11.23
CA GLU A 154 13.81 5.09 11.00
C GLU A 154 13.07 5.25 9.65
N ASP A 155 13.39 4.43 8.64
CA ASP A 155 12.73 4.42 7.33
C ASP A 155 11.45 3.59 7.32
N VAL A 156 11.23 2.79 8.37
CA VAL A 156 10.06 1.93 8.53
C VAL A 156 8.97 2.68 9.29
N PRO A 157 7.76 2.86 8.72
CA PRO A 157 6.70 3.60 9.39
C PRO A 157 6.38 3.11 10.81
N VAL A 158 6.31 1.79 11.04
CA VAL A 158 6.08 1.27 12.40
C VAL A 158 7.24 1.56 13.34
N GLY A 159 8.46 1.74 12.83
CA GLY A 159 9.60 2.22 13.62
C GLY A 159 9.37 3.63 14.17
N ALA A 160 8.88 4.55 13.33
CA ALA A 160 8.56 5.90 13.79
C ALA A 160 7.46 5.92 14.87
N TYR A 161 6.43 5.05 14.75
CA TYR A 161 5.43 4.85 15.80
C TYR A 161 6.05 4.24 17.07
N SER A 162 6.96 3.27 16.93
CA SER A 162 7.67 2.64 18.05
C SER A 162 8.48 3.63 18.84
N LEU A 163 9.18 4.56 18.17
CA LEU A 163 9.95 5.62 18.84
C LEU A 163 9.06 6.52 19.67
N LYS A 164 7.88 6.91 19.15
CA LYS A 164 6.89 7.70 19.92
C LYS A 164 6.39 6.96 21.15
N ILE A 165 6.15 5.64 21.02
CA ILE A 165 5.73 4.80 22.15
C ILE A 165 6.82 4.77 23.23
N LEU A 166 8.10 4.58 22.84
CA LEU A 166 9.20 4.61 23.80
C LEU A 166 9.31 5.95 24.50
N GLU A 167 9.19 7.07 23.76
CA GLU A 167 9.17 8.42 24.35
C GLU A 167 8.00 8.60 25.33
N TYR A 168 6.79 8.15 24.96
CA TYR A 168 5.61 8.19 25.86
C TYR A 168 5.84 7.42 27.15
N LEU A 169 6.56 6.29 27.09
CA LEU A 169 6.92 5.48 28.25
C LEU A 169 8.07 6.08 29.09
N GLY A 170 8.65 7.19 28.66
CA GLY A 170 9.75 7.87 29.35
C GLY A 170 11.12 7.20 29.17
N THR A 171 11.31 6.46 28.09
CA THR A 171 12.58 5.87 27.66
C THR A 171 12.87 6.25 26.20
N SER A 172 13.99 5.80 25.66
CA SER A 172 14.37 6.05 24.27
C SER A 172 15.03 4.83 23.63
N ALA A 173 15.04 4.80 22.31
CA ALA A 173 15.77 3.78 21.57
C ALA A 173 17.27 3.81 21.91
N GLN A 174 17.85 5.01 22.09
CA GLN A 174 19.25 5.16 22.46
C GLN A 174 19.58 4.53 23.81
N GLU A 175 18.72 4.72 24.82
CA GLU A 175 18.89 4.08 26.13
C GLU A 175 18.86 2.56 26.01
N LEU A 176 17.92 2.01 25.22
CA LEU A 176 17.84 0.57 24.96
C LEU A 176 19.05 0.05 24.15
N GLU A 177 19.61 0.85 23.23
CA GLU A 177 20.86 0.53 22.53
C GLU A 177 22.05 0.46 23.47
N ASP A 178 22.20 1.45 24.34
CA ASP A 178 23.28 1.51 25.31
C ASP A 178 23.23 0.32 26.29
N GLU A 179 22.04 -0.21 26.55
CA GLU A 179 21.80 -1.41 27.34
C GLU A 179 21.90 -2.72 26.52
N GLY A 180 22.00 -2.64 25.19
CA GLY A 180 22.01 -3.80 24.30
C GLY A 180 20.67 -4.54 24.22
N LYS A 181 19.56 -3.83 24.43
CA LYS A 181 18.19 -4.37 24.52
C LYS A 181 17.29 -4.11 23.31
N ILE A 182 17.83 -3.54 22.24
CA ILE A 182 17.04 -3.24 21.03
C ILE A 182 17.78 -3.69 19.77
N THR A 183 17.01 -4.12 18.76
CA THR A 183 17.50 -4.38 17.40
C THR A 183 16.52 -3.78 16.40
N TYR A 184 17.01 -3.57 15.17
CA TYR A 184 16.25 -2.91 14.11
C TYR A 184 16.08 -3.82 12.91
N ALA A 185 14.90 -3.75 12.31
CA ALA A 185 14.56 -4.43 11.06
C ALA A 185 14.34 -3.40 9.93
N THR A 186 14.50 -3.83 8.69
CA THR A 186 14.37 -2.98 7.51
C THR A 186 12.92 -2.84 7.03
N ASN A 187 12.03 -3.69 7.51
CA ASN A 187 10.57 -3.61 7.31
C ASN A 187 9.83 -4.36 8.42
N VAL A 188 8.49 -4.20 8.49
CA VAL A 188 7.68 -4.80 9.54
C VAL A 188 7.62 -6.33 9.48
N LYS A 189 7.74 -6.92 8.29
CA LYS A 189 7.73 -8.39 8.14
C LYS A 189 8.97 -9.03 8.78
N GLU A 190 10.12 -8.37 8.73
CA GLU A 190 11.32 -8.80 9.44
C GLU A 190 11.13 -8.73 10.96
N VAL A 191 10.51 -7.65 11.50
CA VAL A 191 10.17 -7.58 12.93
C VAL A 191 9.30 -8.77 13.31
N THR A 192 8.23 -9.01 12.55
CA THR A 192 7.29 -10.12 12.77
C THR A 192 7.98 -11.47 12.77
N THR A 193 8.88 -11.71 11.80
CA THR A 193 9.65 -12.95 11.68
C THR A 193 10.56 -13.16 12.88
N GLN A 194 11.31 -12.15 13.31
CA GLN A 194 12.20 -12.26 14.47
C GLN A 194 11.44 -12.61 15.75
N VAL A 195 10.22 -12.07 15.93
CA VAL A 195 9.34 -12.44 17.04
C VAL A 195 8.84 -13.88 16.91
N GLN A 196 8.36 -14.29 15.73
CA GLN A 196 7.84 -15.64 15.51
C GLN A 196 8.90 -16.72 15.76
N GLU A 197 10.15 -16.44 15.35
CA GLU A 197 11.29 -17.36 15.52
C GLU A 197 11.88 -17.32 16.94
N GLY A 198 11.39 -16.43 17.81
CA GLY A 198 11.88 -16.28 19.18
C GLY A 198 13.32 -15.77 19.26
N VAL A 199 13.77 -15.04 18.22
CA VAL A 199 15.11 -14.39 18.20
C VAL A 199 15.13 -13.21 19.18
N VAL A 200 13.97 -12.60 19.42
CA VAL A 200 13.76 -11.47 20.33
C VAL A 200 12.63 -11.77 21.31
N ASP A 201 12.60 -11.09 22.45
CA ASP A 201 11.54 -11.27 23.45
C ASP A 201 10.19 -10.75 22.93
N CYS A 202 10.22 -9.61 22.25
CA CYS A 202 9.02 -8.93 21.74
C CYS A 202 9.35 -8.04 20.54
N GLY A 203 8.28 -7.60 19.87
CA GLY A 203 8.36 -6.65 18.75
C GLY A 203 7.17 -5.72 18.73
N ILE A 204 7.36 -4.54 18.16
CA ILE A 204 6.29 -3.58 17.89
C ILE A 204 5.96 -3.64 16.41
N ILE A 205 4.74 -4.06 16.10
CA ILE A 205 4.25 -4.27 14.73
C ILE A 205 2.82 -3.71 14.58
N TYR A 206 2.23 -3.85 13.40
CA TYR A 206 0.82 -3.54 13.23
C TYR A 206 -0.08 -4.73 13.61
N ALA A 207 -1.31 -4.42 14.01
CA ALA A 207 -2.31 -5.44 14.33
C ALA A 207 -2.59 -6.39 13.15
N THR A 208 -2.56 -5.87 11.93
CA THR A 208 -2.73 -6.65 10.70
C THR A 208 -1.58 -7.62 10.45
N ASP A 209 -0.33 -7.24 10.77
CA ASP A 209 0.82 -8.14 10.69
C ASP A 209 0.73 -9.24 11.77
N ALA A 210 0.31 -8.89 12.98
CA ALA A 210 0.07 -9.86 14.03
C ALA A 210 -1.00 -10.87 13.61
N PHE A 211 -2.12 -10.39 13.02
CA PHE A 211 -3.19 -11.23 12.51
C PHE A 211 -2.68 -12.19 11.41
N SER A 212 -2.00 -11.67 10.40
CA SER A 212 -1.47 -12.46 9.28
C SER A 212 -0.45 -13.51 9.72
N ALA A 213 0.33 -13.20 10.76
CA ALA A 213 1.34 -14.08 11.34
C ALA A 213 0.77 -15.08 12.38
N GLY A 214 -0.51 -14.97 12.75
CA GLY A 214 -1.11 -15.77 13.81
C GLY A 214 -0.56 -15.45 15.20
N LEU A 215 0.09 -14.29 15.38
CA LEU A 215 0.55 -13.79 16.66
C LEU A 215 -0.62 -13.15 17.42
N LYS A 216 -0.60 -13.30 18.74
CA LYS A 216 -1.57 -12.59 19.60
C LYS A 216 -0.91 -11.36 20.18
N PRO A 217 -1.48 -10.16 19.97
CA PRO A 217 -1.03 -8.99 20.69
C PRO A 217 -1.09 -9.19 22.20
N VAL A 218 -0.06 -8.76 22.90
CA VAL A 218 -0.04 -8.71 24.38
C VAL A 218 -0.47 -7.33 24.87
N ASP A 219 -0.37 -6.31 23.99
CA ASP A 219 -0.86 -4.96 24.26
C ASP A 219 -1.12 -4.20 22.95
N GLU A 220 -1.96 -3.14 22.99
CA GLU A 220 -2.31 -2.27 21.87
C GLU A 220 -2.02 -0.82 22.25
N ALA A 221 -1.28 -0.10 21.38
CA ALA A 221 -0.96 1.31 21.61
C ALA A 221 -2.21 2.18 21.48
N THR A 222 -2.34 3.13 22.41
CA THR A 222 -3.40 4.14 22.33
C THR A 222 -3.00 5.31 21.41
N PRO A 223 -3.95 6.10 20.91
CA PRO A 223 -3.63 7.32 20.16
C PRO A 223 -2.73 8.32 20.92
N ASP A 224 -2.79 8.34 22.25
CA ASP A 224 -1.92 9.19 23.07
C ASP A 224 -0.45 8.74 23.03
N MET A 225 -0.20 7.46 22.77
CA MET A 225 1.15 6.91 22.72
C MET A 225 1.85 7.19 21.39
N CYS A 226 1.16 7.11 20.26
CA CYS A 226 1.81 7.20 18.95
C CYS A 226 1.02 8.00 17.90
N GLY A 227 -0.20 8.46 18.18
CA GLY A 227 -1.11 9.09 17.24
C GLY A 227 -1.91 8.05 16.43
N GLN A 228 -2.73 8.54 15.49
CA GLN A 228 -3.46 7.68 14.55
C GLN A 228 -2.53 7.08 13.51
N VAL A 229 -2.78 5.84 13.13
CA VAL A 229 -1.99 5.09 12.14
C VAL A 229 -2.71 5.09 10.81
N ILE A 230 -2.48 6.12 10.02
CA ILE A 230 -3.15 6.34 8.74
C ILE A 230 -2.29 5.80 7.59
N TYR A 231 -2.94 5.11 6.66
CA TYR A 231 -2.37 4.60 5.41
C TYR A 231 -2.89 5.43 4.24
N PRO A 232 -2.12 6.43 3.78
CA PRO A 232 -2.48 7.17 2.57
C PRO A 232 -2.15 6.36 1.32
N ALA A 233 -2.96 6.55 0.28
CA ALA A 233 -2.73 6.03 -1.06
C ALA A 233 -2.83 7.17 -2.08
N ALA A 234 -2.05 7.08 -3.15
CA ALA A 234 -2.07 8.08 -4.21
C ALA A 234 -1.58 7.51 -5.56
N VAL A 235 -2.12 8.03 -6.65
CA VAL A 235 -1.60 7.81 -7.99
C VAL A 235 -0.33 8.64 -8.17
N MET A 236 0.67 8.07 -8.86
CA MET A 236 1.91 8.77 -9.15
C MET A 236 1.77 9.67 -10.38
N LYS A 237 2.26 10.89 -10.27
CA LYS A 237 2.18 11.94 -11.32
C LYS A 237 2.86 11.55 -12.62
N ASN A 238 3.94 10.77 -12.53
CA ASN A 238 4.73 10.33 -13.67
C ASN A 238 4.24 9.00 -14.27
N SER A 239 3.12 8.45 -13.78
CA SER A 239 2.50 7.24 -14.33
C SER A 239 2.12 7.45 -15.80
N GLU A 240 2.44 6.49 -16.65
CA GLU A 240 1.93 6.44 -18.03
C GLU A 240 0.49 5.90 -18.08
N ASN A 241 -0.02 5.36 -16.96
CA ASN A 241 -1.30 4.68 -16.83
C ASN A 241 -2.26 5.38 -15.85
N ILE A 242 -2.19 6.71 -15.69
CA ILE A 242 -2.94 7.51 -14.69
C ILE A 242 -4.40 7.09 -14.56
N GLN A 243 -5.13 6.93 -15.69
CA GLN A 243 -6.56 6.59 -15.65
C GLN A 243 -6.80 5.17 -15.12
N ALA A 244 -5.93 4.22 -15.42
CA ALA A 244 -6.05 2.86 -14.93
C ALA A 244 -5.65 2.77 -13.45
N ALA A 245 -4.59 3.47 -13.05
CA ALA A 245 -4.17 3.59 -11.67
C ALA A 245 -5.25 4.24 -10.79
N GLN A 246 -5.92 5.30 -11.29
CA GLN A 246 -7.03 5.92 -10.58
C GLN A 246 -8.21 4.96 -10.40
N LYS A 247 -8.58 4.19 -11.43
CA LYS A 247 -9.65 3.19 -11.32
C LYS A 247 -9.31 2.10 -10.30
N PHE A 248 -8.04 1.70 -10.22
CA PHE A 248 -7.62 0.74 -9.23
C PHE A 248 -7.58 1.34 -7.81
N LEU A 249 -7.20 2.62 -7.66
CA LEU A 249 -7.33 3.34 -6.40
C LEU A 249 -8.80 3.49 -5.97
N ASP A 250 -9.68 3.85 -6.91
CA ASP A 250 -11.12 3.96 -6.65
C ASP A 250 -11.73 2.61 -6.21
N TYR A 251 -11.24 1.50 -6.76
CA TYR A 251 -11.69 0.17 -6.37
C TYR A 251 -11.42 -0.14 -4.89
N PHE A 252 -10.35 0.40 -4.30
CA PHE A 252 -10.06 0.22 -2.87
C PHE A 252 -11.15 0.79 -1.95
N THR A 253 -11.94 1.76 -2.44
CA THR A 253 -13.05 2.36 -1.69
C THR A 253 -14.37 1.62 -1.89
N GLY A 254 -14.40 0.60 -2.75
CA GLY A 254 -15.57 -0.24 -2.98
C GLY A 254 -15.75 -1.35 -1.95
N ASP A 255 -16.97 -1.87 -1.85
CA ASP A 255 -17.36 -2.85 -0.83
C ASP A 255 -16.48 -4.12 -0.84
N GLU A 256 -16.11 -4.62 -2.02
CA GLU A 256 -15.34 -5.85 -2.18
C GLU A 256 -13.90 -5.71 -1.61
N ALA A 257 -13.24 -4.57 -1.87
CA ALA A 257 -11.93 -4.28 -1.29
C ALA A 257 -12.03 -4.00 0.21
N LYS A 258 -13.08 -3.30 0.66
CA LYS A 258 -13.33 -3.04 2.09
C LYS A 258 -13.47 -4.32 2.88
N GLU A 259 -14.22 -5.31 2.38
CA GLU A 259 -14.33 -6.63 3.02
C GLU A 259 -12.97 -7.30 3.18
N VAL A 260 -12.08 -7.18 2.19
CA VAL A 260 -10.72 -7.73 2.27
C VAL A 260 -9.91 -6.99 3.35
N PHE A 261 -9.94 -5.67 3.39
CA PHE A 261 -9.25 -4.88 4.40
C PHE A 261 -9.73 -5.18 5.81
N GLU A 262 -11.04 -5.19 6.03
CA GLU A 262 -11.65 -5.47 7.34
C GLU A 262 -11.35 -6.90 7.81
N SER A 263 -11.25 -7.88 6.89
CA SER A 263 -10.99 -9.28 7.21
C SER A 263 -9.65 -9.50 7.94
N VAL A 264 -8.70 -8.59 7.82
CA VAL A 264 -7.38 -8.66 8.46
C VAL A 264 -7.22 -7.61 9.57
N GLY A 265 -8.22 -6.76 9.80
CA GLY A 265 -8.26 -5.80 10.92
C GLY A 265 -7.94 -4.35 10.56
N PHE A 266 -7.84 -3.99 9.27
CA PHE A 266 -7.84 -2.58 8.87
C PHE A 266 -9.24 -1.95 9.06
N THR A 267 -9.26 -0.64 9.29
CA THR A 267 -10.48 0.16 9.28
C THR A 267 -10.47 1.05 8.04
N PRO A 268 -11.34 0.83 7.03
CA PRO A 268 -11.48 1.73 5.88
C PRO A 268 -11.91 3.14 6.31
N LEU A 269 -11.31 4.17 5.70
CA LEU A 269 -11.60 5.59 5.98
C LEU A 269 -12.28 6.30 4.80
N SER A 270 -12.25 5.69 3.61
CA SER A 270 -12.78 6.26 2.36
C SER A 270 -13.94 5.43 1.82
#